data_1d94d3db50627fc32e4d1ca13a59e580
#
_entry.id   1d94d3db50627fc32e4d1ca13a59e580
#
_cell.length_a   1.000
_cell.length_b   1.000
_cell.length_c   1.000
_cell.angle_alpha   90.00
_cell.angle_beta   90.00
_cell.angle_gamma   90.00
#
_symmetry.space_group_name_H-M   'P 1'
#
loop_
_entity.id
_entity.type
_entity.pdbx_description
1 polymer ?
#
loop_
_entity_poly.entity_id
_entity_poly.type
_entity_poly.pdbx_seq_one_letter_code
_entity_poly.pdbx_strand_id
1 'polypeptide(L)'
;MHILESELFVDDRRFEHRKSFSPDPKVRNAFNSELQRAEESADRVLEKTPDDHAAIFAKVMVGGLRGDYLALVEKRNMAALTTIKNSRALAEKLLSQDPSYYDAYLAIGVENYLLSVNPAPVRWFLRLTGARTDKAEGLAKLRLTAQRGHYLAPYARLLLAVAALRDHDRGQARSLLSGLADEFPRNPLYRRELARIDQ
;
A
#
# COMPACT_ATOMS: atom_id res chain seq x y z
N MET A 1 7.87 9.03 0.04
CA MET A 1 7.40 7.97 -0.89
C MET A 1 8.55 7.07 -1.35
N HIS A 2 9.62 7.54 -2.02
CA HIS A 2 10.70 6.67 -2.51
C HIS A 2 11.30 5.68 -1.50
N ILE A 3 11.39 6.06 -0.25
CA ILE A 3 11.92 5.17 0.80
C ILE A 3 10.96 4.03 1.07
N LEU A 4 9.66 4.31 1.23
CA LEU A 4 8.64 3.29 1.45
C LEU A 4 8.54 2.36 0.24
N GLU A 5 8.56 2.89 -0.98
CA GLU A 5 8.54 2.10 -2.21
C GLU A 5 9.78 1.17 -2.31
N SER A 6 10.98 1.66 -1.95
CA SER A 6 12.19 0.84 -1.98
C SER A 6 12.19 -0.28 -0.95
N GLU A 7 11.52 -0.08 0.20
CA GLU A 7 11.39 -1.12 1.23
C GLU A 7 10.53 -2.31 0.78
N LEU A 8 9.59 -2.10 -0.15
CA LEU A 8 8.75 -3.17 -0.69
C LEU A 8 9.53 -4.23 -1.48
N PHE A 9 10.71 -3.87 -2.03
CA PHE A 9 11.56 -4.79 -2.79
C PHE A 9 12.62 -5.51 -1.95
N VAL A 10 12.63 -5.31 -0.64
CA VAL A 10 13.56 -6.03 0.24
C VAL A 10 13.07 -7.46 0.43
N ASP A 11 13.97 -8.43 0.22
CA ASP A 11 13.70 -9.84 0.50
C ASP A 11 13.33 -10.04 1.97
N ASP A 12 12.29 -10.85 2.26
CA ASP A 12 11.77 -11.10 3.60
C ASP A 12 12.85 -11.53 4.59
N ARG A 13 13.85 -12.31 4.14
CA ARG A 13 15.00 -12.72 4.98
C ARG A 13 15.91 -11.57 5.36
N ARG A 14 16.04 -10.55 4.53
CA ARG A 14 16.82 -9.33 4.80
C ARG A 14 16.01 -8.34 5.63
N PHE A 15 14.69 -8.40 5.55
CA PHE A 15 13.79 -7.52 6.30
C PHE A 15 13.87 -7.78 7.81
N GLU A 16 13.93 -9.05 8.23
CA GLU A 16 14.04 -9.43 9.66
C GLU A 16 15.38 -9.02 10.30
N HIS A 17 16.46 -8.91 9.50
CA HIS A 17 17.81 -8.63 9.99
C HIS A 17 18.27 -7.20 9.74
N ARG A 18 17.42 -6.35 9.20
CA ARG A 18 17.76 -4.98 8.87
C ARG A 18 17.82 -4.11 10.12
N LYS A 19 18.90 -3.34 10.27
CA LYS A 19 18.93 -2.23 11.23
C LYS A 19 17.74 -1.33 10.95
N SER A 20 17.00 -0.93 11.99
CA SER A 20 15.87 -0.03 11.87
C SER A 20 16.28 1.19 11.03
N PHE A 21 15.58 1.41 9.92
CA PHE A 21 15.76 2.63 9.14
C PHE A 21 15.24 3.79 9.99
N SER A 22 16.11 4.75 10.28
CA SER A 22 15.70 5.98 10.95
C SER A 22 15.73 7.11 9.92
N PRO A 23 14.56 7.58 9.47
CA PRO A 23 14.51 8.71 8.53
C PRO A 23 15.03 9.98 9.18
N ASP A 24 15.55 10.91 8.37
CA ASP A 24 15.89 12.25 8.82
C ASP A 24 14.71 12.84 9.62
N PRO A 25 14.93 13.36 10.83
CA PRO A 25 13.87 13.91 11.68
C PRO A 25 13.03 15.00 10.99
N LYS A 26 13.64 15.83 10.12
CA LYS A 26 12.93 16.85 9.35
C LYS A 26 11.95 16.22 8.35
N VAL A 27 12.42 15.20 7.62
CA VAL A 27 11.58 14.47 6.65
C VAL A 27 10.44 13.75 7.36
N ARG A 28 10.73 13.08 8.48
CA ARG A 28 9.72 12.43 9.31
C ARG A 28 8.66 13.40 9.81
N ASN A 29 9.10 14.54 10.37
CA ASN A 29 8.18 15.54 10.91
C ASN A 29 7.33 16.16 9.79
N ALA A 30 7.90 16.47 8.63
CA ALA A 30 7.17 16.96 7.48
C ALA A 30 6.12 15.94 7.01
N PHE A 31 6.50 14.66 6.89
CA PHE A 31 5.57 13.59 6.51
C PHE A 31 4.37 13.49 7.48
N ASN A 32 4.64 13.45 8.79
CA ASN A 32 3.58 13.36 9.79
C ASN A 32 2.69 14.62 9.80
N SER A 33 3.28 15.82 9.64
CA SER A 33 2.52 17.07 9.52
C SER A 33 1.59 17.07 8.31
N GLU A 34 2.06 16.60 7.15
CA GLU A 34 1.21 16.55 5.94
C GLU A 34 0.08 15.52 6.09
N LEU A 35 0.34 14.37 6.70
CA LEU A 35 -0.74 13.40 7.00
C LEU A 35 -1.78 14.00 7.95
N GLN A 36 -1.34 14.71 9.00
CA GLN A 36 -2.24 15.36 9.94
C GLN A 36 -3.09 16.43 9.26
N ARG A 37 -2.47 17.31 8.45
CA ARG A 37 -3.19 18.37 7.70
C ARG A 37 -4.20 17.81 6.73
N ALA A 38 -3.86 16.70 6.04
CA ALA A 38 -4.79 16.02 5.13
C ALA A 38 -5.97 15.43 5.91
N GLU A 39 -5.73 14.80 7.06
CA GLU A 39 -6.76 14.23 7.93
C GLU A 39 -7.71 15.32 8.44
N GLU A 40 -7.19 16.41 9.02
CA GLU A 40 -7.96 17.54 9.51
C GLU A 40 -8.78 18.22 8.40
N SER A 41 -8.22 18.29 7.19
CA SER A 41 -8.96 18.85 6.04
C SER A 41 -10.13 17.95 5.63
N ALA A 42 -9.91 16.62 5.59
CA ALA A 42 -10.95 15.66 5.30
C ALA A 42 -12.04 15.67 6.38
N ASP A 43 -11.66 15.75 7.67
CA ASP A 43 -12.62 15.81 8.79
C ASP A 43 -13.52 17.02 8.69
N ARG A 44 -12.98 18.22 8.40
CA ARG A 44 -13.78 19.45 8.21
C ARG A 44 -14.79 19.35 7.07
N VAL A 45 -14.47 18.59 6.01
CA VAL A 45 -15.41 18.34 4.92
C VAL A 45 -16.50 17.37 5.38
N LEU A 46 -16.11 16.28 6.05
CA LEU A 46 -17.02 15.24 6.51
C LEU A 46 -17.97 15.71 7.62
N GLU A 47 -17.60 16.71 8.43
CA GLU A 47 -18.49 17.36 9.38
C GLU A 47 -19.69 18.01 8.68
N LYS A 48 -19.50 18.54 7.47
CA LYS A 48 -20.55 19.21 6.70
C LYS A 48 -21.24 18.26 5.72
N THR A 49 -20.47 17.35 5.14
CA THR A 49 -20.91 16.39 4.11
C THR A 49 -20.38 15.00 4.46
N PRO A 50 -21.08 14.24 5.32
CA PRO A 50 -20.60 12.96 5.86
C PRO A 50 -20.27 11.87 4.83
N ASP A 51 -20.80 12.00 3.61
CA ASP A 51 -20.62 11.05 2.52
C ASP A 51 -19.84 11.65 1.34
N ASP A 52 -19.05 12.70 1.57
CA ASP A 52 -18.13 13.21 0.56
C ASP A 52 -17.06 12.16 0.20
N HIS A 53 -17.12 11.65 -1.01
CA HIS A 53 -16.27 10.56 -1.49
C HIS A 53 -14.80 10.96 -1.51
N ALA A 54 -14.46 12.19 -1.86
CA ALA A 54 -13.08 12.65 -1.92
C ALA A 54 -12.48 12.75 -0.50
N ALA A 55 -13.26 13.23 0.47
CA ALA A 55 -12.83 13.32 1.85
C ALA A 55 -12.71 11.93 2.51
N ILE A 56 -13.63 11.01 2.24
CA ILE A 56 -13.52 9.60 2.69
C ILE A 56 -12.25 8.99 2.09
N PHE A 57 -12.02 9.17 0.79
CA PHE A 57 -10.82 8.65 0.14
C PHE A 57 -9.53 9.27 0.68
N ALA A 58 -9.51 10.56 0.99
CA ALA A 58 -8.37 11.19 1.64
C ALA A 58 -8.03 10.52 2.98
N LYS A 59 -9.04 10.17 3.79
CA LYS A 59 -8.82 9.40 5.03
C LYS A 59 -8.33 7.97 4.77
N VAL A 60 -8.80 7.31 3.72
CA VAL A 60 -8.27 6.00 3.28
C VAL A 60 -6.78 6.13 2.97
N MET A 61 -6.37 7.15 2.23
CA MET A 61 -4.98 7.41 1.88
C MET A 61 -4.11 7.70 3.10
N VAL A 62 -4.57 8.58 3.99
CA VAL A 62 -3.87 8.90 5.25
C VAL A 62 -3.66 7.64 6.09
N GLY A 63 -4.70 6.82 6.24
CA GLY A 63 -4.63 5.55 6.98
C GLY A 63 -3.65 4.57 6.35
N GLY A 64 -3.68 4.41 5.03
CA GLY A 64 -2.74 3.55 4.30
C GLY A 64 -1.28 3.99 4.50
N LEU A 65 -0.98 5.25 4.24
CA LEU A 65 0.39 5.80 4.38
C LEU A 65 0.90 5.76 5.84
N ARG A 66 0.03 6.02 6.80
CA ARG A 66 0.37 5.89 8.23
C ARG A 66 0.63 4.44 8.61
N GLY A 67 -0.18 3.51 8.10
CA GLY A 67 0.01 2.08 8.29
C GLY A 67 1.35 1.60 7.72
N ASP A 68 1.68 1.99 6.50
CA ASP A 68 2.96 1.68 5.87
C ASP A 68 4.14 2.24 6.68
N TYR A 69 4.05 3.47 7.14
CA TYR A 69 5.09 4.09 7.97
C TYR A 69 5.29 3.33 9.29
N LEU A 70 4.19 2.99 9.97
CA LEU A 70 4.23 2.21 11.22
C LEU A 70 4.85 0.82 11.00
N ALA A 71 4.50 0.13 9.91
CA ALA A 71 5.01 -1.21 9.62
C ALA A 71 6.46 -1.19 9.15
N LEU A 72 6.78 -0.35 8.15
CA LEU A 72 8.05 -0.40 7.43
C LEU A 72 9.17 0.38 8.14
N VAL A 73 8.84 1.49 8.79
CA VAL A 73 9.81 2.39 9.43
C VAL A 73 9.88 2.14 10.94
N GLU A 74 8.75 2.23 11.64
CA GLU A 74 8.71 2.11 13.10
C GLU A 74 8.67 0.67 13.62
N LYS A 75 8.40 -0.31 12.76
CA LYS A 75 8.25 -1.74 13.09
C LYS A 75 7.15 -2.02 14.14
N ARG A 76 6.14 -1.16 14.19
CA ARG A 76 4.98 -1.25 15.09
C ARG A 76 3.82 -1.98 14.42
N ASN A 77 4.01 -3.29 14.19
CA ASN A 77 3.12 -4.10 13.38
C ASN A 77 1.66 -4.14 13.87
N MET A 78 1.42 -4.16 15.18
CA MET A 78 0.05 -4.18 15.71
C MET A 78 -0.67 -2.84 15.49
N ALA A 79 0.03 -1.71 15.69
CA ALA A 79 -0.53 -0.39 15.40
C ALA A 79 -0.78 -0.23 13.89
N ALA A 80 0.15 -0.68 13.05
CA ALA A 80 -0.01 -0.71 11.60
C ALA A 80 -1.25 -1.49 11.18
N LEU A 81 -1.43 -2.70 11.72
CA LEU A 81 -2.58 -3.55 11.40
C LEU A 81 -3.92 -2.86 11.76
N THR A 82 -4.00 -2.23 12.94
CA THR A 82 -5.20 -1.48 13.35
C THR A 82 -5.48 -0.34 12.38
N THR A 83 -4.46 0.44 12.01
CA THR A 83 -4.59 1.56 11.08
C THR A 83 -5.03 1.11 9.69
N ILE A 84 -4.45 0.02 9.18
CA ILE A 84 -4.80 -0.58 7.89
C ILE A 84 -6.25 -1.09 7.90
N LYS A 85 -6.69 -1.76 8.97
CA LYS A 85 -8.09 -2.21 9.11
C LYS A 85 -9.08 -1.05 9.09
N ASN A 86 -8.78 0.04 9.77
CA ASN A 86 -9.64 1.24 9.77
C ASN A 86 -9.69 1.88 8.37
N SER A 87 -8.55 1.99 7.69
CA SER A 87 -8.48 2.49 6.32
C SER A 87 -9.32 1.63 5.37
N ARG A 88 -9.22 0.30 5.51
CA ARG A 88 -10.05 -0.63 4.74
C ARG A 88 -11.55 -0.44 4.98
N ALA A 89 -11.99 -0.30 6.23
CA ALA A 89 -13.41 -0.11 6.54
C ALA A 89 -13.97 1.17 5.88
N LEU A 90 -13.16 2.25 5.83
CA LEU A 90 -13.51 3.46 5.08
C LEU A 90 -13.57 3.22 3.57
N ALA A 91 -12.63 2.44 3.01
CA ALA A 91 -12.65 2.08 1.60
C ALA A 91 -13.87 1.21 1.26
N GLU A 92 -14.24 0.25 2.10
CA GLU A 92 -15.45 -0.56 1.94
C GLU A 92 -16.72 0.30 2.02
N LYS A 93 -16.79 1.28 2.94
CA LYS A 93 -17.90 2.27 2.98
C LYS A 93 -17.97 3.03 1.66
N LEU A 94 -16.88 3.59 1.19
CA LEU A 94 -16.81 4.32 -0.07
C LEU A 94 -17.28 3.48 -1.25
N LEU A 95 -16.79 2.25 -1.37
CA LEU A 95 -17.14 1.34 -2.46
C LEU A 95 -18.59 0.83 -2.40
N SER A 96 -19.21 0.83 -1.21
CA SER A 96 -20.65 0.53 -1.09
C SER A 96 -21.51 1.65 -1.66
N GLN A 97 -21.03 2.89 -1.66
CA GLN A 97 -21.69 4.07 -2.20
C GLN A 97 -21.35 4.28 -3.68
N ASP A 98 -20.07 4.08 -4.04
CA ASP A 98 -19.57 4.22 -5.39
C ASP A 98 -18.61 3.06 -5.76
N PRO A 99 -19.12 1.96 -6.32
CA PRO A 99 -18.28 0.84 -6.79
C PRO A 99 -17.30 1.19 -7.90
N SER A 100 -17.46 2.35 -8.55
CA SER A 100 -16.56 2.83 -9.60
C SER A 100 -15.38 3.64 -9.06
N TYR A 101 -15.27 3.85 -7.74
CA TYR A 101 -14.13 4.51 -7.11
C TYR A 101 -12.91 3.57 -7.04
N TYR A 102 -12.30 3.30 -8.20
CA TYR A 102 -11.33 2.22 -8.38
C TYR A 102 -10.07 2.34 -7.54
N ASP A 103 -9.69 3.55 -7.11
CA ASP A 103 -8.54 3.75 -6.23
C ASP A 103 -8.75 3.17 -4.83
N ALA A 104 -10.00 3.12 -4.35
CA ALA A 104 -10.32 2.58 -3.04
C ALA A 104 -10.10 1.06 -2.92
N TYR A 105 -10.15 0.32 -4.04
CA TYR A 105 -9.84 -1.10 -4.05
C TYR A 105 -8.39 -1.41 -3.66
N LEU A 106 -7.48 -0.45 -3.76
CA LEU A 106 -6.09 -0.63 -3.33
C LEU A 106 -6.01 -0.98 -1.84
N ALA A 107 -6.74 -0.29 -0.98
CA ALA A 107 -6.72 -0.55 0.47
C ALA A 107 -7.14 -2.00 0.80
N ILE A 108 -8.16 -2.51 0.11
CA ILE A 108 -8.63 -3.90 0.26
C ILE A 108 -7.59 -4.88 -0.30
N GLY A 109 -7.04 -4.56 -1.49
CA GLY A 109 -6.07 -5.40 -2.18
C GLY A 109 -4.77 -5.56 -1.39
N VAL A 110 -4.25 -4.46 -0.85
CA VAL A 110 -3.01 -4.45 -0.05
C VAL A 110 -3.19 -5.28 1.22
N GLU A 111 -4.27 -5.09 1.97
CA GLU A 111 -4.49 -5.85 3.20
C GLU A 111 -4.60 -7.35 2.90
N ASN A 112 -5.47 -7.75 1.98
CA ASN A 112 -5.65 -9.16 1.64
C ASN A 112 -4.36 -9.81 1.17
N TYR A 113 -3.57 -9.10 0.33
CA TYR A 113 -2.30 -9.62 -0.16
C TYR A 113 -1.25 -9.70 0.95
N LEU A 114 -1.01 -8.61 1.70
CA LEU A 114 0.02 -8.59 2.74
C LEU A 114 -0.26 -9.61 3.85
N LEU A 115 -1.52 -9.75 4.26
CA LEU A 115 -1.89 -10.74 5.27
C LEU A 115 -1.75 -12.18 4.75
N SER A 116 -1.94 -12.40 3.44
CA SER A 116 -1.83 -13.74 2.82
C SER A 116 -0.40 -14.26 2.76
N VAL A 117 0.60 -13.39 2.67
CA VAL A 117 2.02 -13.77 2.55
C VAL A 117 2.71 -14.03 3.89
N ASN A 118 2.02 -13.82 5.01
CA ASN A 118 2.54 -14.16 6.32
C ASN A 118 2.66 -15.69 6.52
N PRO A 119 3.57 -16.18 7.41
CA PRO A 119 3.67 -17.58 7.77
C PRO A 119 2.34 -18.19 8.25
N ALA A 120 2.13 -19.48 8.00
CA ALA A 120 0.86 -20.16 8.28
C ALA A 120 0.31 -19.96 9.71
N PRO A 121 1.12 -20.03 10.80
CA PRO A 121 0.63 -19.76 12.15
C PRO A 121 0.09 -18.34 12.32
N VAL A 122 0.79 -17.35 11.73
CA VAL A 122 0.38 -15.93 11.78
C VAL A 122 -0.92 -15.74 11.00
N ARG A 123 -1.04 -16.32 9.81
CA ARG A 123 -2.28 -16.27 9.02
C ARG A 123 -3.47 -16.88 9.77
N TRP A 124 -3.26 -18.01 10.46
CA TRP A 124 -4.30 -18.63 11.25
C TRP A 124 -4.77 -17.71 12.38
N PHE A 125 -3.85 -17.11 13.11
CA PHE A 125 -4.16 -16.13 14.17
C PHE A 125 -4.89 -14.91 13.61
N LEU A 126 -4.42 -14.35 12.47
CA LEU A 126 -5.05 -13.21 11.82
C LEU A 126 -6.49 -13.50 11.38
N ARG A 127 -6.77 -14.73 10.90
CA ARG A 127 -8.15 -15.15 10.55
C ARG A 127 -9.07 -15.18 11.77
N LEU A 128 -8.58 -15.57 12.93
CA LEU A 128 -9.35 -15.54 14.17
C LEU A 128 -9.75 -14.11 14.57
N THR A 129 -8.97 -13.11 14.17
CA THR A 129 -9.27 -11.68 14.41
C THR A 129 -10.13 -11.06 13.28
N GLY A 130 -10.69 -11.88 12.38
CA GLY A 130 -11.54 -11.43 11.28
C GLY A 130 -10.78 -10.86 10.08
N ALA A 131 -9.46 -11.02 10.02
CA ALA A 131 -8.66 -10.59 8.88
C ALA A 131 -8.88 -11.52 7.67
N ARG A 132 -9.17 -10.95 6.50
CA ARG A 132 -9.21 -11.71 5.24
C ARG A 132 -7.78 -11.91 4.72
N THR A 133 -7.44 -13.15 4.37
CA THR A 133 -6.10 -13.53 3.92
C THR A 133 -6.18 -14.24 2.57
N ASP A 134 -6.94 -13.69 1.64
CA ASP A 134 -7.08 -14.24 0.29
C ASP A 134 -6.15 -13.53 -0.68
N LYS A 135 -5.07 -14.23 -1.07
CA LYS A 135 -4.08 -13.72 -2.02
C LYS A 135 -4.70 -13.44 -3.39
N ALA A 136 -5.56 -14.32 -3.87
CA ALA A 136 -6.15 -14.19 -5.21
C ALA A 136 -7.10 -12.97 -5.26
N GLU A 137 -7.94 -12.80 -4.24
CA GLU A 137 -8.78 -11.62 -4.09
C GLU A 137 -7.93 -10.35 -3.99
N GLY A 138 -6.88 -10.35 -3.15
CA GLY A 138 -5.97 -9.23 -3.01
C GLY A 138 -5.36 -8.80 -4.34
N LEU A 139 -4.81 -9.75 -5.10
CA LEU A 139 -4.24 -9.47 -6.42
C LEU A 139 -5.29 -9.00 -7.43
N ALA A 140 -6.52 -9.52 -7.38
CA ALA A 140 -7.60 -9.08 -8.26
C ALA A 140 -7.98 -7.60 -7.99
N LYS A 141 -8.05 -7.18 -6.73
CA LYS A 141 -8.31 -5.78 -6.35
C LYS A 141 -7.15 -4.87 -6.77
N LEU A 142 -5.90 -5.30 -6.58
CA LEU A 142 -4.74 -4.54 -7.08
C LEU A 142 -4.75 -4.38 -8.60
N ARG A 143 -5.11 -5.44 -9.36
CA ARG A 143 -5.25 -5.36 -10.83
C ARG A 143 -6.34 -4.38 -11.23
N LEU A 144 -7.47 -4.36 -10.53
CA LEU A 144 -8.57 -3.44 -10.79
C LEU A 144 -8.11 -1.98 -10.62
N THR A 145 -7.43 -1.67 -9.52
CA THR A 145 -6.83 -0.33 -9.32
C THR A 145 -5.76 -0.03 -10.36
N ALA A 146 -4.88 -0.98 -10.71
CA ALA A 146 -3.84 -0.79 -11.71
C ALA A 146 -4.39 -0.44 -13.11
N GLN A 147 -5.57 -0.95 -13.46
CA GLN A 147 -6.21 -0.76 -14.76
C GLN A 147 -7.13 0.46 -14.82
N ARG A 148 -7.80 0.80 -13.72
CA ARG A 148 -8.90 1.77 -13.70
C ARG A 148 -8.75 2.87 -12.65
N GLY A 149 -7.79 2.76 -11.72
CA GLY A 149 -7.50 3.78 -10.73
C GLY A 149 -7.02 5.07 -11.37
N HIS A 150 -7.39 6.20 -10.82
CA HIS A 150 -6.99 7.52 -11.30
C HIS A 150 -5.68 7.98 -10.67
N TYR A 151 -5.56 7.85 -9.35
CA TYR A 151 -4.39 8.32 -8.58
C TYR A 151 -3.41 7.20 -8.26
N LEU A 152 -3.90 6.00 -7.97
CA LEU A 152 -3.12 4.90 -7.40
C LEU A 152 -2.76 3.80 -8.41
N ALA A 153 -3.14 3.95 -9.68
CA ALA A 153 -2.79 2.98 -10.72
C ALA A 153 -1.28 2.68 -10.80
N PRO A 154 -0.37 3.68 -10.75
CA PRO A 154 1.06 3.42 -10.75
C PRO A 154 1.52 2.66 -9.51
N TYR A 155 0.99 3.01 -8.33
CA TYR A 155 1.34 2.33 -7.08
C TYR A 155 0.81 0.88 -7.05
N ALA A 156 -0.39 0.65 -7.56
CA ALA A 156 -0.92 -0.71 -7.71
C ALA A 156 -0.07 -1.57 -8.65
N ARG A 157 0.42 -1.01 -9.77
CA ARG A 157 1.36 -1.70 -10.68
C ARG A 157 2.68 -2.03 -9.98
N LEU A 158 3.20 -1.14 -9.14
CA LEU A 158 4.39 -1.38 -8.34
C LEU A 158 4.17 -2.56 -7.39
N LEU A 159 3.06 -2.59 -6.66
CA LEU A 159 2.72 -3.69 -5.75
C LEU A 159 2.54 -5.03 -6.49
N LEU A 160 1.94 -5.00 -7.68
CA LEU A 160 1.83 -6.19 -8.54
C LEU A 160 3.20 -6.67 -9.03
N ALA A 161 4.15 -5.77 -9.31
CA ALA A 161 5.52 -6.16 -9.66
C ALA A 161 6.24 -6.83 -8.48
N VAL A 162 6.06 -6.31 -7.25
CA VAL A 162 6.58 -6.94 -6.03
C VAL A 162 5.96 -8.33 -5.82
N ALA A 163 4.65 -8.45 -6.02
CA ALA A 163 3.95 -9.72 -5.91
C ALA A 163 4.47 -10.75 -6.92
N ALA A 164 4.67 -10.33 -8.19
CA ALA A 164 5.21 -11.18 -9.23
C ALA A 164 6.63 -11.66 -8.91
N LEU A 165 7.50 -10.79 -8.36
CA LEU A 165 8.85 -11.19 -7.91
C LEU A 165 8.80 -12.24 -6.79
N ARG A 166 7.90 -12.09 -5.83
CA ARG A 166 7.71 -13.08 -4.76
C ARG A 166 7.18 -14.42 -5.28
N ASP A 167 6.41 -14.39 -6.36
CA ASP A 167 5.91 -15.58 -7.04
C ASP A 167 6.88 -16.14 -8.10
N HIS A 168 8.12 -15.60 -8.16
CA HIS A 168 9.16 -15.96 -9.13
C HIS A 168 8.77 -15.70 -10.60
N ASP A 169 7.76 -14.90 -10.86
CA ASP A 169 7.36 -14.45 -12.20
C ASP A 169 8.13 -13.17 -12.58
N ARG A 170 9.40 -13.39 -12.97
CA ARG A 170 10.29 -12.31 -13.42
C ARG A 170 9.77 -11.62 -14.69
N GLY A 171 9.07 -12.36 -15.56
CA GLY A 171 8.51 -11.82 -16.80
C GLY A 171 7.44 -10.76 -16.53
N GLN A 172 6.47 -11.08 -15.68
CA GLN A 172 5.44 -10.13 -15.28
C GLN A 172 6.02 -8.94 -14.51
N ALA A 173 6.94 -9.17 -13.58
CA ALA A 173 7.59 -8.10 -12.82
C ALA A 173 8.33 -7.13 -13.74
N ARG A 174 9.10 -7.64 -14.72
CA ARG A 174 9.81 -6.84 -15.73
C ARG A 174 8.82 -5.99 -16.54
N SER A 175 7.75 -6.58 -17.06
CA SER A 175 6.75 -5.86 -17.87
C SER A 175 6.14 -4.69 -17.10
N LEU A 176 5.76 -4.91 -15.83
CA LEU A 176 5.18 -3.87 -14.98
C LEU A 176 6.17 -2.75 -14.65
N LEU A 177 7.41 -3.10 -14.31
CA LEU A 177 8.46 -2.13 -13.97
C LEU A 177 8.93 -1.34 -15.18
N SER A 178 9.00 -1.98 -16.36
CA SER A 178 9.35 -1.29 -17.62
C SER A 178 8.29 -0.22 -17.95
N GLY A 179 7.00 -0.57 -17.92
CA GLY A 179 5.93 0.40 -18.13
C GLY A 179 5.97 1.57 -17.14
N LEU A 180 6.29 1.29 -15.85
CA LEU A 180 6.47 2.35 -14.85
C LEU A 180 7.71 3.20 -15.10
N ALA A 181 8.82 2.62 -15.57
CA ALA A 181 10.05 3.34 -15.89
C ALA A 181 9.86 4.28 -17.10
N ASP A 182 9.06 3.86 -18.08
CA ASP A 182 8.74 4.66 -19.26
C ASP A 182 7.80 5.82 -18.92
N GLU A 183 6.79 5.58 -18.09
CA GLU A 183 5.84 6.60 -17.67
C GLU A 183 6.45 7.61 -16.67
N PHE A 184 7.35 7.13 -15.81
CA PHE A 184 8.01 7.95 -14.77
C PHE A 184 9.54 7.93 -14.90
N PRO A 185 10.12 8.49 -15.99
CA PRO A 185 11.55 8.35 -16.29
C PRO A 185 12.48 9.01 -15.27
N ARG A 186 11.95 9.95 -14.47
CA ARG A 186 12.69 10.62 -13.39
C ARG A 186 12.72 9.84 -12.07
N ASN A 187 11.94 8.75 -11.98
CA ASN A 187 12.00 7.88 -10.79
C ASN A 187 13.08 6.79 -10.99
N PRO A 188 14.22 6.87 -10.29
CA PRO A 188 15.33 5.92 -10.48
C PRO A 188 15.02 4.53 -9.94
N LEU A 189 13.99 4.37 -9.10
CA LEU A 189 13.64 3.11 -8.46
C LEU A 189 13.36 2.02 -9.50
N TYR A 190 12.51 2.32 -10.49
CA TYR A 190 12.04 1.31 -11.43
C TYR A 190 13.19 0.76 -12.29
N ARG A 191 14.08 1.63 -12.79
CA ARG A 191 15.27 1.22 -13.56
C ARG A 191 16.25 0.42 -12.72
N ARG A 192 16.42 0.80 -11.45
CA ARG A 192 17.28 0.06 -10.52
C ARG A 192 16.74 -1.35 -10.27
N GLU A 193 15.43 -1.51 -10.06
CA GLU A 193 14.84 -2.81 -9.82
C GLU A 193 14.81 -3.68 -11.10
N LEU A 194 14.64 -3.08 -12.29
CA LEU A 194 14.82 -3.79 -13.56
C LEU A 194 16.24 -4.36 -13.69
N ALA A 195 17.27 -3.55 -13.43
CA ALA A 195 18.67 -4.02 -13.50
C ALA A 195 18.96 -5.15 -12.51
N ARG A 196 18.22 -5.25 -11.40
CA ARG A 196 18.34 -6.36 -10.43
C ARG A 196 17.66 -7.65 -10.89
N ILE A 197 16.58 -7.54 -11.67
CA ILE A 197 15.88 -8.70 -12.23
C ILE A 197 16.73 -9.35 -13.33
N ASP A 198 17.57 -8.56 -14.02
CA ASP A 198 18.39 -8.99 -15.14
C ASP A 198 19.68 -9.74 -14.73
N GLN A 199 20.02 -9.70 -13.44
CA GLN A 199 21.12 -10.46 -12.84
C GLN A 199 20.66 -11.85 -12.38
#